data_c159ee78d16a925bd7857c06dfdc8b41
#
_entry.id   c159ee78d16a925bd7857c06dfdc8b41
#
_cell.length_a   1.000
_cell.length_b   1.000
_cell.length_c   1.000
_cell.angle_alpha   90.00
_cell.angle_beta   90.00
_cell.angle_gamma   90.00
#
_symmetry.space_group_name_H-M   'P 1'
#
loop_
_entity.id
_entity.type
_entity.pdbx_description
1 polymer ?
#
loop_
_entity_poly.entity_id
_entity_poly.type
_entity_poly.pdbx_seq_one_letter_code
_entity_poly.pdbx_strand_id
1 'polypeptide(L)'
;MKNLKIMLININCAKCSGIQAVPVTVEVDISSGIGIHLVGLADIAVKESLLRIMTALHSLGYKVPGKKIVINLAPADVRKNGSGYDLPIAVGILAASGQCDIPDISKYLIMGELGLDGSLRPVPGAIPIAEYASLAGFEGCILPAESACEAAELSSGILYAASDLRDVLRILEEREDTSGMMLEKGFHP
;
A
#
# COMPACT_ATOMS: atom_id res chain seq x y z
N MET A 1 -28.49 16.92 -6.61
CA MET A 1 -27.03 17.13 -6.64
C MET A 1 -26.41 16.31 -5.51
N LYS A 2 -25.80 15.15 -5.82
CA LYS A 2 -25.04 14.39 -4.81
C LYS A 2 -23.78 15.21 -4.48
N ASN A 3 -23.66 15.65 -3.24
CA ASN A 3 -22.44 16.26 -2.72
C ASN A 3 -21.27 15.33 -3.05
N LEU A 4 -20.37 15.77 -3.93
CA LEU A 4 -19.06 15.12 -4.10
C LEU A 4 -18.31 15.33 -2.80
N LYS A 5 -18.40 14.34 -1.90
CA LYS A 5 -17.58 14.31 -0.70
C LYS A 5 -16.14 14.17 -1.20
N ILE A 6 -15.35 15.22 -1.05
CA ILE A 6 -13.90 15.15 -1.27
C ILE A 6 -13.41 14.05 -0.34
N MET A 7 -12.94 12.94 -0.92
CA MET A 7 -12.41 11.83 -0.10
C MET A 7 -10.88 11.89 -0.15
N LEU A 8 -10.32 12.47 0.90
CA LEU A 8 -8.91 12.30 1.22
C LEU A 8 -8.74 10.93 1.90
N ILE A 9 -7.91 10.08 1.31
CA ILE A 9 -7.57 8.75 1.84
C ILE A 9 -6.12 8.76 2.30
N ASN A 10 -5.88 8.26 3.50
CA ASN A 10 -4.56 8.10 4.09
C ASN A 10 -4.22 6.61 4.20
N ILE A 11 -3.08 6.22 3.64
CA ILE A 11 -2.54 4.86 3.72
C ILE A 11 -1.27 4.88 4.54
N ASN A 12 -1.20 4.04 5.57
CA ASN A 12 0.00 3.91 6.38
C ASN A 12 1.02 3.01 5.70
N CYS A 13 2.23 3.51 5.59
CA CYS A 13 3.40 2.81 5.04
C CYS A 13 4.60 3.05 5.94
N ALA A 14 5.74 2.50 5.54
CA ALA A 14 7.01 2.77 6.20
C ALA A 14 8.15 2.78 5.18
N LYS A 15 9.17 3.55 5.48
CA LYS A 15 10.45 3.54 4.77
C LYS A 15 11.48 2.79 5.62
N CYS A 16 12.15 1.82 5.03
CA CYS A 16 13.31 1.21 5.65
C CYS A 16 14.49 2.20 5.64
N SER A 17 15.13 2.38 6.79
CA SER A 17 16.31 3.20 6.97
C SER A 17 17.35 2.44 7.81
N GLY A 18 18.27 1.77 7.16
CA GLY A 18 19.19 0.84 7.82
C GLY A 18 18.43 -0.35 8.42
N ILE A 19 18.56 -0.53 9.73
CA ILE A 19 17.89 -1.60 10.50
C ILE A 19 16.54 -1.18 11.09
N GLN A 20 16.12 0.05 10.84
CA GLN A 20 14.86 0.60 11.35
C GLN A 20 13.92 0.98 10.21
N ALA A 21 12.65 1.12 10.53
CA ALA A 21 11.67 1.70 9.64
C ALA A 21 11.12 3.01 10.24
N VAL A 22 10.87 3.97 9.36
CA VAL A 22 10.26 5.25 9.71
C VAL A 22 8.89 5.38 9.04
N PRO A 23 7.90 5.98 9.72
CA PRO A 23 6.56 6.09 9.17
C PRO A 23 6.53 6.98 7.92
N VAL A 24 5.73 6.54 6.96
CA VAL A 24 5.35 7.31 5.77
C VAL A 24 3.84 7.17 5.60
N THR A 25 3.17 8.25 5.24
CA THR A 25 1.76 8.22 4.90
C THR A 25 1.59 8.58 3.42
N VAL A 26 0.88 7.75 2.69
CA VAL A 26 0.42 8.07 1.34
C VAL A 26 -0.97 8.69 1.45
N GLU A 27 -1.08 9.94 1.03
CA GLU A 27 -2.34 10.68 1.01
C GLU A 27 -2.81 10.78 -0.44
N VAL A 28 -4.04 10.38 -0.72
CA VAL A 28 -4.63 10.43 -2.07
C VAL A 28 -5.90 11.26 -2.04
N ASP A 29 -5.93 12.32 -2.83
CA ASP A 29 -7.11 13.16 -3.07
C ASP A 29 -7.54 13.08 -4.53
N ILE A 30 -8.83 12.88 -4.76
CA ILE A 30 -9.44 12.92 -6.10
C ILE A 30 -10.48 14.02 -6.14
N SER A 31 -10.26 15.02 -6.98
CA SER A 31 -11.09 16.22 -7.07
C SER A 31 -11.37 16.60 -8.52
N SER A 32 -12.09 17.69 -8.71
CA SER A 32 -12.38 18.25 -10.03
C SER A 32 -11.09 18.76 -10.68
N GLY A 33 -10.91 18.43 -11.96
CA GLY A 33 -9.73 18.80 -12.72
C GLY A 33 -9.16 17.63 -13.49
N ILE A 34 -7.94 17.76 -13.97
CA ILE A 34 -7.25 16.77 -14.81
C ILE A 34 -5.82 16.61 -14.32
N GLY A 35 -5.31 15.39 -14.45
CA GLY A 35 -3.90 15.07 -14.25
C GLY A 35 -3.61 14.39 -12.92
N ILE A 36 -2.47 13.74 -12.88
CA ILE A 36 -1.95 13.03 -11.71
C ILE A 36 -0.69 13.76 -11.23
N HIS A 37 -0.69 14.15 -9.97
CA HIS A 37 0.39 14.90 -9.35
C HIS A 37 0.95 14.12 -8.15
N LEU A 38 2.25 13.88 -8.17
CA LEU A 38 2.98 13.20 -7.10
C LEU A 38 3.92 14.19 -6.41
N VAL A 39 3.78 14.34 -5.10
CA VAL A 39 4.57 15.25 -4.27
C VAL A 39 5.13 14.52 -3.03
N GLY A 40 6.11 15.11 -2.35
CA GLY A 40 6.67 14.59 -1.11
C GLY A 40 8.07 13.98 -1.24
N LEU A 41 9.00 14.64 -1.91
CA LEU A 41 10.40 14.19 -2.10
C LEU A 41 10.52 12.76 -2.67
N ALA A 42 9.71 12.45 -3.67
CA ALA A 42 9.77 11.21 -4.41
C ALA A 42 10.98 11.19 -5.34
N ASP A 43 11.74 10.09 -5.35
CA ASP A 43 12.82 9.88 -6.32
C ASP A 43 12.25 9.45 -7.70
N ILE A 44 13.15 9.19 -8.65
CA ILE A 44 12.76 8.76 -10.00
C ILE A 44 12.00 7.43 -9.95
N ALA A 45 12.44 6.47 -9.13
CA ALA A 45 11.79 5.17 -9.02
C ALA A 45 10.35 5.29 -8.49
N VAL A 46 10.10 6.17 -7.53
CA VAL A 46 8.74 6.45 -7.03
C VAL A 46 7.90 7.17 -8.11
N LYS A 47 8.50 8.08 -8.89
CA LYS A 47 7.78 8.74 -9.99
C LYS A 47 7.40 7.78 -11.12
N GLU A 48 8.23 6.79 -11.40
CA GLU A 48 7.94 5.71 -12.36
C GLU A 48 6.81 4.78 -11.88
N SER A 49 6.54 4.74 -10.58
CA SER A 49 5.44 3.96 -9.99
C SER A 49 4.09 4.25 -10.65
N LEU A 50 3.84 5.49 -11.03
CA LEU A 50 2.56 5.87 -11.63
C LEU A 50 2.23 5.06 -12.88
N LEU A 51 3.22 4.82 -13.74
CA LEU A 51 3.01 4.02 -14.95
C LEU A 51 2.73 2.55 -14.62
N ARG A 52 3.47 1.97 -13.66
CA ARG A 52 3.21 0.59 -13.19
C ARG A 52 1.83 0.46 -12.57
N ILE A 53 1.44 1.39 -11.70
CA ILE A 53 0.14 1.41 -11.03
C ILE A 53 -1.00 1.50 -12.03
N MET A 54 -0.94 2.46 -12.95
CA MET A 54 -1.98 2.64 -13.96
C MET A 54 -2.15 1.41 -14.84
N THR A 55 -1.04 0.80 -15.27
CA THR A 55 -1.04 -0.42 -16.07
C THR A 55 -1.61 -1.61 -15.30
N ALA A 56 -1.20 -1.79 -14.04
CA ALA A 56 -1.69 -2.86 -13.17
C ALA A 56 -3.20 -2.72 -12.90
N LEU A 57 -3.67 -1.52 -12.56
CA LEU A 57 -5.10 -1.26 -12.34
C LEU A 57 -5.91 -1.57 -13.59
N HIS A 58 -5.44 -1.14 -14.76
CA HIS A 58 -6.10 -1.42 -16.02
C HIS A 58 -6.16 -2.93 -16.33
N SER A 59 -5.06 -3.65 -16.12
CA SER A 59 -4.99 -5.11 -16.37
C SER A 59 -5.95 -5.91 -15.47
N LEU A 60 -6.25 -5.41 -14.29
CA LEU A 60 -7.19 -6.01 -13.35
C LEU A 60 -8.64 -5.55 -13.55
N GLY A 61 -8.92 -4.69 -14.54
CA GLY A 61 -10.25 -4.19 -14.86
C GLY A 61 -10.71 -2.99 -14.04
N TYR A 62 -9.81 -2.38 -13.25
CA TYR A 62 -10.09 -1.13 -12.55
C TYR A 62 -9.90 0.08 -13.46
N LYS A 63 -10.53 1.19 -13.09
CA LYS A 63 -10.44 2.44 -13.83
C LYS A 63 -9.65 3.49 -13.05
N VAL A 64 -8.72 4.14 -13.73
CA VAL A 64 -8.11 5.37 -13.19
C VAL A 64 -9.05 6.53 -13.53
N PRO A 65 -9.58 7.26 -12.55
CA PRO A 65 -10.51 8.35 -12.82
C PRO A 65 -9.89 9.43 -13.68
N GLY A 66 -10.64 9.91 -14.69
CA GLY A 66 -10.27 11.07 -15.50
C GLY A 66 -10.45 12.39 -14.76
N LYS A 67 -9.94 12.48 -13.53
CA LYS A 67 -10.03 13.62 -12.62
C LYS A 67 -8.63 14.07 -12.18
N LYS A 68 -8.56 15.16 -11.42
CA LYS A 68 -7.33 15.54 -10.76
C LYS A 68 -7.05 14.61 -9.59
N ILE A 69 -5.94 13.89 -9.64
CA ILE A 69 -5.46 13.00 -8.57
C ILE A 69 -4.19 13.61 -7.99
N VAL A 70 -4.20 13.89 -6.70
CA VAL A 70 -3.02 14.35 -5.97
C VAL A 70 -2.58 13.25 -5.02
N ILE A 71 -1.32 12.84 -5.12
CA ILE A 71 -0.70 11.84 -4.29
C ILE A 71 0.43 12.53 -3.53
N ASN A 72 0.31 12.58 -2.21
CA ASN A 72 1.35 13.14 -1.34
C ASN A 72 1.98 12.05 -0.49
N LEU A 73 3.30 11.95 -0.50
CA LEU A 73 4.06 11.06 0.36
C LEU A 73 4.57 11.87 1.56
N ALA A 74 3.88 11.79 2.67
CA ALA A 74 4.22 12.53 3.90
C ALA A 74 5.14 11.70 4.81
N PRO A 75 6.02 12.34 5.61
CA PRO A 75 6.26 13.78 5.68
C PRO A 75 7.13 14.31 4.52
N ALA A 76 6.98 15.59 4.19
CA ALA A 76 7.63 16.21 3.03
C ALA A 76 9.16 16.36 3.15
N ASP A 77 9.71 16.32 4.35
CA ASP A 77 11.14 16.41 4.65
C ASP A 77 11.88 15.07 4.61
N VAL A 78 11.16 13.96 4.51
CA VAL A 78 11.72 12.61 4.37
C VAL A 78 11.74 12.21 2.90
N ARG A 79 12.93 11.89 2.39
CA ARG A 79 13.09 11.40 1.02
C ARG A 79 12.56 9.98 0.89
N LYS A 80 11.67 9.73 -0.07
CA LYS A 80 11.12 8.43 -0.42
C LYS A 80 11.81 7.89 -1.65
N ASN A 81 12.22 6.65 -1.58
CA ASN A 81 12.95 5.96 -2.65
C ASN A 81 12.45 4.52 -2.81
N GLY A 82 12.67 3.96 -3.99
CA GLY A 82 12.29 2.60 -4.33
C GLY A 82 10.84 2.48 -4.81
N SER A 83 10.44 1.25 -5.09
CA SER A 83 9.16 0.89 -5.71
C SER A 83 8.09 0.40 -4.73
N GLY A 84 8.42 0.27 -3.45
CA GLY A 84 7.53 -0.27 -2.43
C GLY A 84 6.27 0.54 -2.14
N TYR A 85 6.18 1.77 -2.64
CA TYR A 85 5.00 2.63 -2.51
C TYR A 85 3.94 2.37 -3.60
N ASP A 86 4.21 1.53 -4.58
CA ASP A 86 3.27 1.19 -5.66
C ASP A 86 1.94 0.70 -5.09
N LEU A 87 2.00 -0.28 -4.19
CA LEU A 87 0.81 -0.89 -3.59
C LEU A 87 -0.02 0.11 -2.77
N PRO A 88 0.53 0.85 -1.80
CA PRO A 88 -0.26 1.84 -1.06
C PRO A 88 -0.84 2.94 -1.95
N ILE A 89 -0.16 3.38 -2.99
CA ILE A 89 -0.71 4.35 -3.94
C ILE A 89 -1.89 3.76 -4.72
N ALA A 90 -1.76 2.54 -5.24
CA ALA A 90 -2.83 1.85 -5.95
C ALA A 90 -4.08 1.68 -5.07
N VAL A 91 -3.90 1.22 -3.85
CA VAL A 91 -4.99 1.08 -2.85
C VAL A 91 -5.63 2.43 -2.57
N GLY A 92 -4.83 3.47 -2.39
CA GLY A 92 -5.32 4.83 -2.18
C GLY A 92 -6.19 5.36 -3.33
N ILE A 93 -5.79 5.12 -4.58
CA ILE A 93 -6.57 5.49 -5.76
C ILE A 93 -7.90 4.74 -5.81
N LEU A 94 -7.89 3.43 -5.55
CA LEU A 94 -9.10 2.61 -5.55
C LEU A 94 -10.08 3.02 -4.44
N ALA A 95 -9.58 3.27 -3.24
CA ALA A 95 -10.38 3.73 -2.11
C ALA A 95 -10.96 5.14 -2.36
N ALA A 96 -10.13 6.09 -2.79
CA ALA A 96 -10.55 7.45 -3.07
C ALA A 96 -11.54 7.57 -4.23
N SER A 97 -11.48 6.65 -5.20
CA SER A 97 -12.41 6.59 -6.33
C SER A 97 -13.68 5.79 -6.04
N GLY A 98 -13.80 5.17 -4.86
CA GLY A 98 -14.97 4.39 -4.46
C GLY A 98 -15.11 3.05 -5.19
N GLN A 99 -14.03 2.51 -5.74
CA GLN A 99 -14.03 1.22 -6.45
C GLN A 99 -13.87 0.02 -5.51
N CYS A 100 -13.52 0.23 -4.26
CA CYS A 100 -13.48 -0.78 -3.21
C CYS A 100 -14.11 -0.23 -1.93
N ASP A 101 -14.66 -1.11 -1.13
CA ASP A 101 -15.28 -0.78 0.16
C ASP A 101 -14.41 -1.30 1.30
N ILE A 102 -13.60 -0.39 1.87
CA ILE A 102 -12.66 -0.70 2.93
C ILE A 102 -13.21 -0.12 4.23
N PRO A 103 -13.60 -0.97 5.21
CA PRO A 103 -14.19 -0.51 6.47
C PRO A 103 -13.27 0.41 7.27
N ASP A 104 -12.01 0.01 7.46
CA ASP A 104 -11.03 0.79 8.21
C ASP A 104 -9.60 0.52 7.72
N ILE A 105 -9.15 1.35 6.79
CA ILE A 105 -7.80 1.23 6.23
C ILE A 105 -6.71 1.61 7.24
N SER A 106 -7.04 2.37 8.29
CA SER A 106 -6.10 2.84 9.30
C SER A 106 -5.50 1.72 10.16
N LYS A 107 -6.15 0.56 10.18
CA LYS A 107 -5.71 -0.64 10.90
C LYS A 107 -4.44 -1.26 10.35
N TYR A 108 -4.12 -0.99 9.08
CA TYR A 108 -3.10 -1.72 8.34
C TYR A 108 -1.93 -0.82 7.94
N LEU A 109 -0.73 -1.41 7.99
CA LEU A 109 0.45 -0.88 7.31
C LEU A 109 0.64 -1.67 6.01
N ILE A 110 0.86 -0.98 4.89
CA ILE A 110 0.84 -1.59 3.55
C ILE A 110 2.10 -1.19 2.78
N MET A 111 2.82 -2.17 2.25
CA MET A 111 3.96 -1.96 1.34
C MET A 111 3.99 -3.04 0.27
N GLY A 112 4.42 -2.70 -0.93
CA GLY A 112 4.63 -3.66 -2.02
C GLY A 112 4.92 -2.98 -3.35
N GLU A 113 5.73 -3.64 -4.18
CA GLU A 113 5.91 -3.26 -5.58
C GLU A 113 4.89 -3.99 -6.46
N LEU A 114 4.32 -3.31 -7.45
CA LEU A 114 3.39 -3.90 -8.42
C LEU A 114 4.09 -4.32 -9.72
N GLY A 115 3.80 -5.53 -10.15
CA GLY A 115 3.97 -5.92 -11.55
C GLY A 115 2.88 -5.31 -12.42
N LEU A 116 3.10 -5.24 -13.73
CA LEU A 116 2.13 -4.68 -14.69
C LEU A 116 0.82 -5.49 -14.77
N ASP A 117 0.85 -6.73 -14.35
CA ASP A 117 -0.31 -7.64 -14.25
C ASP A 117 -1.04 -7.58 -12.90
N GLY A 118 -0.56 -6.72 -11.98
CA GLY A 118 -1.10 -6.59 -10.63
C GLY A 118 -0.51 -7.56 -9.60
N SER A 119 0.42 -8.43 -9.99
CA SER A 119 1.17 -9.27 -9.06
C SER A 119 2.02 -8.41 -8.12
N LEU A 120 2.31 -8.92 -6.92
CA LEU A 120 3.16 -8.25 -5.95
C LEU A 120 4.57 -8.81 -6.01
N ARG A 121 5.54 -7.89 -5.96
CA ARG A 121 6.96 -8.18 -5.89
C ARG A 121 7.51 -7.76 -4.53
N PRO A 122 8.53 -8.48 -4.03
CA PRO A 122 9.13 -8.22 -2.73
C PRO A 122 9.63 -6.79 -2.59
N VAL A 123 9.64 -6.31 -1.34
CA VAL A 123 10.22 -5.03 -0.97
C VAL A 123 11.40 -5.22 -0.05
N PRO A 124 12.45 -4.39 -0.17
CA PRO A 124 13.57 -4.45 0.76
C PRO A 124 13.15 -3.98 2.16
N GLY A 125 13.72 -4.57 3.20
CA GLY A 125 13.49 -4.16 4.57
C GLY A 125 12.16 -4.68 5.15
N ALA A 126 11.68 -5.83 4.72
CA ALA A 126 10.45 -6.43 5.21
C ALA A 126 10.45 -6.62 6.75
N ILE A 127 11.57 -7.07 7.32
CA ILE A 127 11.71 -7.29 8.77
C ILE A 127 11.54 -5.98 9.57
N PRO A 128 12.32 -4.91 9.35
CA PRO A 128 12.13 -3.66 10.09
C PRO A 128 10.78 -3.00 9.83
N ILE A 129 10.19 -3.17 8.66
CA ILE A 129 8.84 -2.67 8.35
C ILE A 129 7.78 -3.41 9.18
N ALA A 130 7.85 -4.73 9.25
CA ALA A 130 6.93 -5.55 10.02
C ALA A 130 7.08 -5.32 11.54
N GLU A 131 8.31 -5.16 12.02
CA GLU A 131 8.58 -4.83 13.42
C GLU A 131 8.00 -3.45 13.78
N TYR A 132 8.22 -2.46 12.93
CA TYR A 132 7.60 -1.14 13.11
C TYR A 132 6.09 -1.23 13.18
N ALA A 133 5.45 -1.97 12.27
CA ALA A 133 4.00 -2.13 12.27
C ALA A 133 3.48 -2.74 13.59
N SER A 134 4.18 -3.74 14.12
CA SER A 134 3.86 -4.37 15.40
C SER A 134 4.01 -3.38 16.57
N LEU A 135 5.13 -2.69 16.65
CA LEU A 135 5.42 -1.73 17.74
C LEU A 135 4.51 -0.50 17.71
N ALA A 136 4.11 -0.06 16.52
CA ALA A 136 3.18 1.05 16.34
C ALA A 136 1.70 0.67 16.61
N GLY A 137 1.41 -0.60 16.83
CA GLY A 137 0.07 -1.09 17.19
C GLY A 137 -0.89 -1.28 16.04
N PHE A 138 -0.39 -1.45 14.80
CA PHE A 138 -1.24 -1.84 13.67
C PHE A 138 -1.84 -3.22 13.88
N GLU A 139 -3.09 -3.41 13.48
CA GLU A 139 -3.77 -4.71 13.55
C GLU A 139 -3.25 -5.70 12.51
N GLY A 140 -2.59 -5.23 11.46
CA GLY A 140 -1.94 -6.06 10.47
C GLY A 140 -0.95 -5.28 9.60
N CYS A 141 0.06 -6.01 9.10
CA CYS A 141 0.99 -5.54 8.10
C CYS A 141 0.81 -6.36 6.83
N ILE A 142 0.44 -5.71 5.73
CA ILE A 142 0.18 -6.36 4.44
C ILE A 142 1.42 -6.17 3.56
N LEU A 143 2.05 -7.27 3.22
CA LEU A 143 3.27 -7.32 2.42
C LEU A 143 3.13 -8.32 1.26
N PRO A 144 3.96 -8.19 0.21
CA PRO A 144 4.13 -9.26 -0.77
C PRO A 144 4.47 -10.59 -0.07
N ALA A 145 3.95 -11.69 -0.58
CA ALA A 145 4.05 -13.00 0.07
C ALA A 145 5.48 -13.38 0.47
N GLU A 146 6.44 -13.16 -0.42
CA GLU A 146 7.86 -13.44 -0.14
C GLU A 146 8.41 -12.56 1.00
N SER A 147 8.07 -11.27 0.99
CA SER A 147 8.46 -10.33 2.06
C SER A 147 7.79 -10.66 3.40
N ALA A 148 6.53 -11.07 3.38
CA ALA A 148 5.81 -11.46 4.58
C ALA A 148 6.40 -12.74 5.19
N CYS A 149 6.76 -13.73 4.37
CA CYS A 149 7.42 -14.95 4.83
C CYS A 149 8.79 -14.65 5.46
N GLU A 150 9.59 -13.78 4.84
CA GLU A 150 10.87 -13.32 5.41
C GLU A 150 10.68 -12.67 6.78
N ALA A 151 9.70 -11.80 6.91
CA ALA A 151 9.43 -11.08 8.15
C ALA A 151 8.82 -11.95 9.26
N ALA A 152 8.05 -12.98 8.91
CA ALA A 152 7.34 -13.85 9.86
C ALA A 152 8.26 -14.60 10.84
N GLU A 153 9.50 -14.84 10.45
CA GLU A 153 10.48 -15.50 11.32
C GLU A 153 10.83 -14.67 12.56
N LEU A 154 10.84 -13.35 12.44
CA LEU A 154 11.32 -12.43 13.47
C LEU A 154 10.24 -11.47 14.01
N SER A 155 9.20 -11.18 13.25
CA SER A 155 8.14 -10.26 13.67
C SER A 155 7.22 -10.89 14.70
N SER A 156 6.77 -10.06 15.65
CA SER A 156 5.75 -10.44 16.65
C SER A 156 4.34 -10.00 16.29
N GLY A 157 4.18 -9.23 15.22
CA GLY A 157 2.89 -8.71 14.76
C GLY A 157 2.17 -9.65 13.80
N ILE A 158 0.93 -9.30 13.47
CA ILE A 158 0.14 -10.01 12.45
C ILE A 158 0.60 -9.58 11.06
N LEU A 159 1.00 -10.55 10.26
CA LEU A 159 1.41 -10.36 8.88
C LEU A 159 0.39 -10.99 7.93
N TYR A 160 0.12 -10.30 6.85
CA TYR A 160 -0.67 -10.83 5.74
C TYR A 160 0.22 -10.95 4.50
N ALA A 161 0.28 -12.15 3.94
CA ALA A 161 0.99 -12.47 2.72
C ALA A 161 0.06 -12.34 1.52
N ALA A 162 0.30 -11.37 0.65
CA ALA A 162 -0.49 -11.16 -0.54
C ALA A 162 0.33 -11.44 -1.81
N SER A 163 -0.25 -12.14 -2.76
CA SER A 163 0.39 -12.47 -4.03
C SER A 163 0.09 -11.45 -5.14
N ASP A 164 -1.05 -10.78 -5.04
CA ASP A 164 -1.48 -9.76 -5.99
C ASP A 164 -2.34 -8.68 -5.31
N LEU A 165 -2.69 -7.64 -6.07
CA LEU A 165 -3.54 -6.55 -5.57
C LEU A 165 -4.94 -7.02 -5.15
N ARG A 166 -5.48 -8.09 -5.75
CA ARG A 166 -6.80 -8.62 -5.36
C ARG A 166 -6.78 -9.24 -3.98
N ASP A 167 -5.69 -9.93 -3.62
CA ASP A 167 -5.49 -10.45 -2.27
C ASP A 167 -5.48 -9.32 -1.24
N VAL A 168 -4.78 -8.24 -1.55
CA VAL A 168 -4.73 -7.05 -0.68
C VAL A 168 -6.12 -6.46 -0.46
N LEU A 169 -6.90 -6.31 -1.53
CA LEU A 169 -8.27 -5.78 -1.42
C LEU A 169 -9.19 -6.70 -0.61
N ARG A 170 -9.07 -8.03 -0.75
CA ARG A 170 -9.82 -8.99 0.08
C ARG A 170 -9.50 -8.83 1.57
N ILE A 171 -8.22 -8.68 1.91
CA ILE A 171 -7.78 -8.44 3.29
C ILE A 171 -8.38 -7.13 3.82
N LEU A 172 -8.26 -6.04 3.05
CA LEU A 172 -8.75 -4.72 3.45
C LEU A 172 -10.26 -4.63 3.54
N GLU A 173 -10.99 -5.39 2.72
CA GLU A 173 -12.44 -5.51 2.76
C GLU A 173 -12.93 -6.49 3.85
N GLU A 174 -12.02 -7.05 4.63
CA GLU A 174 -12.29 -7.97 5.75
C GLU A 174 -13.13 -9.19 5.34
N ARG A 175 -12.83 -9.77 4.16
CA ARG A 175 -13.52 -10.95 3.66
C ARG A 175 -13.12 -12.21 4.44
N GLU A 176 -14.08 -13.08 4.70
CA GLU A 176 -13.91 -14.31 5.51
C GLU A 176 -12.87 -15.28 4.93
N ASP A 177 -12.62 -15.26 3.64
CA ASP A 177 -11.69 -16.16 2.94
C ASP A 177 -10.20 -15.78 3.05
N THR A 178 -9.86 -14.76 3.85
CA THR A 178 -8.49 -14.23 3.97
C THR A 178 -7.67 -14.84 5.10
N SER A 179 -8.25 -15.70 5.91
CA SER A 179 -7.55 -16.34 7.05
C SER A 179 -6.29 -17.13 6.63
N GLY A 180 -6.28 -17.70 5.43
CA GLY A 180 -5.11 -18.40 4.87
C GLY A 180 -3.95 -17.49 4.44
N MET A 181 -4.17 -16.18 4.39
CA MET A 181 -3.14 -15.18 4.06
C MET A 181 -2.45 -14.63 5.31
N MET A 182 -2.99 -14.89 6.49
CA MET A 182 -2.43 -14.44 7.76
C MET A 182 -1.30 -15.38 8.21
N LEU A 183 -0.15 -14.80 8.53
CA LEU A 183 1.03 -15.52 9.00
C LEU A 183 1.24 -15.23 10.50
N GLU A 184 1.45 -16.29 11.26
CA GLU A 184 1.86 -16.20 12.66
C GLU A 184 3.37 -16.35 12.80
N LYS A 185 3.91 -15.90 13.93
CA LYS A 185 5.35 -16.02 14.24
C LYS A 185 5.81 -17.48 14.15
N GLY A 186 6.93 -17.68 13.45
CA GLY A 186 7.52 -19.01 13.28
C GLY A 186 6.90 -19.85 12.16
N PHE A 187 6.11 -19.22 11.29
CA PHE A 187 5.59 -19.89 10.10
C PHE A 187 6.76 -20.28 9.17
N HIS A 188 6.94 -21.59 8.98
CA HIS A 188 7.79 -22.15 7.94
C HIS A 188 6.90 -22.75 6.87
N PRO A 189 6.97 -22.29 5.62
CA PRO A 189 6.19 -22.86 4.52
C PRO A 189 6.59 -24.29 4.19
#